data_e6b6cfe29f48ea9a0f0d9144e9278dc6
#
_entry.id   e6b6cfe29f48ea9a0f0d9144e9278dc6
#
_cell.length_a   1.000
_cell.length_b   1.000
_cell.length_c   1.000
_cell.angle_alpha   90.00
_cell.angle_beta   90.00
_cell.angle_gamma   90.00
#
_symmetry.space_group_name_H-M   'P 1'
#
loop_
_entity.id
_entity.type
_entity.pdbx_description
1 polymer ?
#
loop_
_entity_poly.entity_id
_entity_poly.type
_entity_poly.pdbx_seq_one_letter_code
_entity_poly.pdbx_strand_id
1 'polypeptide(L)'
;MKFLLTLLSALLALTTLQAQNSVQDFTLGGSARILNEDCIRLTPDAQFMSGSAWYEKAINLDMPFEITVCLVLGKNDDLGADGIGFVFHPTKQTGYRGEGMGFAGLVPSLGIEFDTYQNYHLADPPEDHVAIMVNGQPHHYASVDGPNPVPNLEDGNKHLLWINWDPIYKKLTVHLDGKERASLAADIVKEVFEGKPTVYWGVTAATGRKTNFQDICIKKLVFAEAAGGR
;
A
#
# COMPACT_ATOMS: atom_id res chain seq x y z
N MET A 1 -56.11 -17.78 37.60
CA MET A 1 -55.56 -18.02 36.27
C MET A 1 -54.38 -17.07 36.09
N LYS A 2 -53.13 -17.57 36.25
CA LYS A 2 -51.91 -16.78 36.10
C LYS A 2 -51.34 -17.08 34.74
N PHE A 3 -51.31 -16.08 33.85
CA PHE A 3 -50.62 -16.19 32.56
C PHE A 3 -49.12 -15.94 32.78
N LEU A 4 -48.31 -16.94 32.49
CA LEU A 4 -46.88 -16.86 32.47
C LEU A 4 -46.46 -16.43 31.06
N LEU A 5 -45.96 -15.18 30.90
CA LEU A 5 -45.35 -14.70 29.69
C LEU A 5 -43.87 -15.14 29.68
N THR A 6 -43.55 -16.11 28.88
CA THR A 6 -42.16 -16.47 28.59
C THR A 6 -41.62 -15.56 27.49
N LEU A 7 -40.72 -14.62 27.85
CA LEU A 7 -39.90 -13.87 26.89
C LEU A 7 -38.81 -14.80 26.35
N LEU A 8 -38.91 -15.12 25.06
CA LEU A 8 -37.88 -15.81 24.33
C LEU A 8 -36.91 -14.74 23.78
N SER A 9 -35.80 -14.49 24.44
CA SER A 9 -34.72 -13.61 23.94
C SER A 9 -33.91 -14.39 22.88
N ALA A 10 -34.17 -14.08 21.62
CA ALA A 10 -33.35 -14.54 20.53
C ALA A 10 -32.00 -13.79 20.54
N LEU A 11 -30.95 -14.44 20.99
CA LEU A 11 -29.57 -13.95 20.91
C LEU A 11 -29.13 -14.07 19.44
N LEU A 12 -29.17 -12.95 18.70
CA LEU A 12 -28.57 -12.87 17.37
C LEU A 12 -27.05 -12.91 17.55
N ALA A 13 -26.43 -14.08 17.34
CA ALA A 13 -25.00 -14.18 17.22
C ALA A 13 -24.59 -13.53 15.89
N LEU A 14 -24.12 -12.28 15.94
CA LEU A 14 -23.35 -11.70 14.83
C LEU A 14 -22.04 -12.48 14.72
N THR A 15 -21.99 -13.48 13.85
CA THR A 15 -20.74 -14.04 13.41
C THR A 15 -20.08 -13.02 12.48
N THR A 16 -19.17 -12.20 13.02
CA THR A 16 -18.23 -11.45 12.18
C THR A 16 -17.35 -12.47 11.48
N LEU A 17 -17.65 -12.73 10.22
CA LEU A 17 -16.74 -13.46 9.34
C LEU A 17 -15.53 -12.54 9.16
N GLN A 18 -14.52 -12.71 10.01
CA GLN A 18 -13.22 -12.08 9.79
C GLN A 18 -12.64 -12.77 8.56
N ALA A 19 -12.66 -12.10 7.42
CA ALA A 19 -11.92 -12.54 6.25
C ALA A 19 -10.45 -12.60 6.69
N GLN A 20 -9.90 -13.81 6.77
CA GLN A 20 -8.49 -14.01 7.04
C GLN A 20 -7.76 -13.64 5.76
N ASN A 21 -7.20 -12.43 5.71
CA ASN A 21 -6.40 -11.96 4.59
C ASN A 21 -5.16 -12.83 4.48
N SER A 22 -4.88 -13.34 3.29
CA SER A 22 -3.79 -14.25 3.01
C SER A 22 -2.91 -13.69 1.89
N VAL A 23 -1.63 -14.00 1.93
CA VAL A 23 -0.73 -13.75 0.80
C VAL A 23 -1.17 -14.48 -0.47
N GLN A 24 -2.06 -15.48 -0.36
CA GLN A 24 -2.67 -16.20 -1.48
C GLN A 24 -3.69 -15.33 -2.25
N ASP A 25 -4.16 -14.24 -1.67
CA ASP A 25 -5.06 -13.29 -2.32
C ASP A 25 -4.31 -12.32 -3.26
N PHE A 26 -3.02 -12.58 -3.52
CA PHE A 26 -2.19 -11.72 -4.36
C PHE A 26 -1.66 -12.43 -5.60
N THR A 27 -1.74 -11.77 -6.74
CA THR A 27 -1.01 -12.13 -7.95
C THR A 27 0.39 -11.55 -7.88
N LEU A 28 1.40 -12.39 -7.96
CA LEU A 28 2.81 -12.00 -7.89
C LEU A 28 3.40 -11.79 -9.27
N GLY A 29 4.27 -10.78 -9.40
CA GLY A 29 5.00 -10.47 -10.64
C GLY A 29 6.51 -10.27 -10.42
N GLY A 30 7.29 -10.47 -11.47
CA GLY A 30 8.75 -10.26 -11.41
C GLY A 30 9.46 -11.18 -10.43
N SER A 31 10.25 -10.61 -9.54
CA SER A 31 11.01 -11.33 -8.49
C SER A 31 10.22 -11.66 -7.24
N ALA A 32 8.95 -11.25 -7.18
CA ALA A 32 8.13 -11.44 -6.00
C ALA A 32 7.88 -12.93 -5.70
N ARG A 33 7.88 -13.29 -4.41
CA ARG A 33 7.62 -14.66 -3.95
C ARG A 33 7.03 -14.67 -2.54
N ILE A 34 6.22 -15.65 -2.24
CA ILE A 34 5.73 -15.90 -0.89
C ILE A 34 6.89 -16.38 -0.02
N LEU A 35 7.05 -15.78 1.17
CA LEU A 35 8.01 -16.21 2.18
C LEU A 35 7.39 -17.17 3.20
N ASN A 36 6.18 -16.86 3.64
CA ASN A 36 5.40 -17.64 4.61
C ASN A 36 3.91 -17.24 4.49
N GLU A 37 3.10 -17.65 5.45
CA GLU A 37 1.64 -17.44 5.43
C GLU A 37 1.21 -15.97 5.38
N ASP A 38 2.05 -15.06 5.92
CA ASP A 38 1.72 -13.63 6.03
C ASP A 38 2.59 -12.73 5.16
N CYS A 39 3.75 -13.20 4.68
CA CYS A 39 4.78 -12.32 4.11
C CYS A 39 5.11 -12.66 2.65
N ILE A 40 5.29 -11.60 1.87
CA ILE A 40 5.75 -11.62 0.49
C ILE A 40 7.09 -10.87 0.42
N ARG A 41 8.10 -11.48 -0.18
CA ARG A 41 9.31 -10.80 -0.63
C ARG A 41 9.08 -10.26 -2.02
N LEU A 42 9.21 -8.95 -2.21
CA LEU A 42 9.07 -8.29 -3.50
C LEU A 42 10.38 -8.38 -4.29
N THR A 43 11.49 -8.00 -3.67
CA THR A 43 12.83 -8.12 -4.26
C THR A 43 13.78 -8.85 -3.33
N PRO A 44 14.64 -9.74 -3.84
CA PRO A 44 15.79 -10.23 -3.10
C PRO A 44 16.85 -9.11 -2.99
N ASP A 45 17.83 -9.27 -2.09
CA ASP A 45 19.03 -8.46 -2.06
C ASP A 45 19.96 -8.80 -3.25
N ALA A 46 19.58 -8.28 -4.41
CA ALA A 46 20.27 -8.47 -5.68
C ALA A 46 20.01 -7.28 -6.60
N GLN A 47 20.98 -7.00 -7.51
CA GLN A 47 20.90 -5.86 -8.41
C GLN A 47 19.83 -6.05 -9.50
N PHE A 48 19.23 -4.92 -9.92
CA PHE A 48 18.30 -4.81 -11.04
C PHE A 48 17.07 -5.72 -10.95
N MET A 49 16.62 -5.98 -9.73
CA MET A 49 15.41 -6.73 -9.47
C MET A 49 14.17 -5.82 -9.50
N SER A 50 13.04 -6.41 -9.79
CA SER A 50 11.73 -5.76 -9.66
C SER A 50 10.66 -6.80 -9.36
N GLY A 51 9.82 -6.49 -8.39
CA GLY A 51 8.73 -7.37 -7.98
C GLY A 51 7.46 -6.61 -7.69
N SER A 52 6.34 -7.29 -7.83
CA SER A 52 5.02 -6.76 -7.51
C SER A 52 4.12 -7.82 -6.88
N ALA A 53 3.21 -7.36 -6.03
CA ALA A 53 2.14 -8.17 -5.47
C ALA A 53 0.84 -7.37 -5.60
N TRP A 54 -0.08 -7.83 -6.44
CA TRP A 54 -1.36 -7.19 -6.69
C TRP A 54 -2.49 -7.97 -6.02
N TYR A 55 -3.26 -7.29 -5.18
CA TYR A 55 -4.46 -7.86 -4.58
C TYR A 55 -5.45 -8.28 -5.68
N GLU A 56 -6.00 -9.48 -5.56
CA GLU A 56 -6.77 -10.07 -6.66
C GLU A 56 -8.10 -9.37 -6.93
N LYS A 57 -8.73 -8.87 -5.88
CA LYS A 57 -10.02 -8.22 -5.97
C LYS A 57 -9.86 -6.72 -6.22
N ALA A 58 -10.66 -6.19 -7.13
CA ALA A 58 -10.81 -4.75 -7.28
C ALA A 58 -11.48 -4.16 -6.03
N ILE A 59 -11.10 -2.96 -5.67
CA ILE A 59 -11.70 -2.18 -4.59
C ILE A 59 -12.48 -0.99 -5.15
N ASN A 60 -13.45 -0.50 -4.39
CA ASN A 60 -14.24 0.67 -4.76
C ASN A 60 -13.85 1.85 -3.86
N LEU A 61 -13.30 2.91 -4.44
CA LEU A 61 -12.86 4.12 -3.73
C LEU A 61 -14.02 5.01 -3.22
N ASP A 62 -15.27 4.74 -3.64
CA ASP A 62 -16.44 5.36 -2.98
C ASP A 62 -16.72 4.75 -1.60
N MET A 63 -15.99 3.69 -1.24
CA MET A 63 -16.09 2.97 0.02
C MET A 63 -14.80 3.13 0.82
N PRO A 64 -14.88 3.13 2.17
CA PRO A 64 -13.68 3.22 3.00
C PRO A 64 -12.85 1.94 2.91
N PHE A 65 -11.54 2.10 3.07
CA PHE A 65 -10.63 0.96 3.22
C PHE A 65 -9.57 1.22 4.28
N GLU A 66 -9.03 0.12 4.80
CA GLU A 66 -7.88 0.09 5.71
C GLU A 66 -6.92 -1.00 5.26
N ILE A 67 -5.67 -0.64 5.08
CA ILE A 67 -4.55 -1.54 4.77
C ILE A 67 -3.53 -1.42 5.90
N THR A 68 -3.27 -2.52 6.60
CA THR A 68 -2.22 -2.59 7.62
C THR A 68 -1.24 -3.68 7.25
N VAL A 69 0.02 -3.32 7.09
CA VAL A 69 1.12 -4.23 6.75
C VAL A 69 2.37 -3.89 7.57
N CYS A 70 3.30 -4.84 7.68
CA CYS A 70 4.67 -4.51 8.08
C CYS A 70 5.55 -4.41 6.84
N LEU A 71 6.42 -3.40 6.81
CA LEU A 71 7.51 -3.24 5.86
C LEU A 71 8.80 -3.77 6.47
N VAL A 72 9.67 -4.40 5.67
CA VAL A 72 11.05 -4.71 6.02
C VAL A 72 11.89 -4.41 4.78
N LEU A 73 12.70 -3.35 4.83
CA LEU A 73 13.48 -2.88 3.70
C LEU A 73 14.97 -3.24 3.82
N GLY A 74 15.25 -4.44 4.34
CA GLY A 74 16.61 -4.92 4.51
C GLY A 74 17.32 -4.31 5.71
N LYS A 75 18.64 -4.31 5.68
CA LYS A 75 19.51 -3.79 6.75
C LYS A 75 20.77 -3.13 6.22
N ASN A 76 20.76 -2.71 5.00
CA ASN A 76 21.91 -2.15 4.31
C ASN A 76 21.62 -0.67 4.03
N ASP A 77 21.83 0.18 5.00
CA ASP A 77 21.53 1.61 4.98
C ASP A 77 22.35 2.37 3.92
N ASP A 78 23.67 2.20 3.90
CA ASP A 78 24.56 2.95 2.97
C ASP A 78 24.48 2.49 1.51
N LEU A 79 24.10 1.24 1.29
CA LEU A 79 24.16 0.58 -0.01
C LEU A 79 22.79 0.02 -0.44
N GLY A 80 21.75 0.32 0.30
CA GLY A 80 20.38 -0.09 0.01
C GLY A 80 19.73 0.72 -1.09
N ALA A 81 18.72 0.20 -1.68
CA ALA A 81 17.83 0.80 -2.69
C ALA A 81 16.72 -0.18 -3.13
N ASP A 82 15.76 0.28 -3.91
CA ASP A 82 15.36 1.68 -4.12
C ASP A 82 14.22 2.03 -3.14
N GLY A 83 13.32 1.07 -2.84
CA GLY A 83 12.18 1.27 -1.97
C GLY A 83 10.94 0.49 -2.40
N ILE A 84 9.79 0.82 -1.79
CA ILE A 84 8.49 0.17 -1.99
C ILE A 84 7.43 1.21 -2.35
N GLY A 85 6.62 0.93 -3.39
CA GLY A 85 5.43 1.70 -3.74
C GLY A 85 4.14 0.93 -3.44
N PHE A 86 3.19 1.56 -2.75
CA PHE A 86 1.80 1.12 -2.65
C PHE A 86 1.00 1.81 -3.73
N VAL A 87 0.42 1.06 -4.65
CA VAL A 87 -0.12 1.59 -5.90
C VAL A 87 -1.60 1.25 -6.03
N PHE A 88 -2.39 2.26 -6.40
CA PHE A 88 -3.78 2.11 -6.84
C PHE A 88 -3.85 2.40 -8.33
N HIS A 89 -4.39 1.46 -9.11
CA HIS A 89 -4.41 1.55 -10.57
C HIS A 89 -5.62 0.79 -11.14
N PRO A 90 -6.19 1.21 -12.28
CA PRO A 90 -7.32 0.49 -12.89
C PRO A 90 -7.02 -0.94 -13.33
N THR A 91 -5.76 -1.29 -13.48
CA THR A 91 -5.31 -2.65 -13.85
C THR A 91 -4.11 -3.08 -13.02
N LYS A 92 -3.82 -4.39 -12.97
CA LYS A 92 -2.66 -4.96 -12.26
C LYS A 92 -1.41 -4.88 -13.15
N GLN A 93 -0.79 -3.70 -13.21
CA GLN A 93 0.40 -3.46 -14.03
C GLN A 93 1.58 -2.98 -13.17
N THR A 94 2.78 -3.23 -13.65
CA THR A 94 4.02 -2.75 -13.03
C THR A 94 4.67 -1.73 -13.97
N GLY A 95 5.05 -0.59 -13.43
CA GLY A 95 5.70 0.49 -14.15
C GLY A 95 7.22 0.32 -14.26
N TYR A 96 7.95 1.45 -14.35
CA TYR A 96 9.41 1.45 -14.48
C TYR A 96 10.09 0.97 -13.20
N ARG A 97 11.22 0.23 -13.41
CA ARG A 97 12.07 -0.32 -12.33
C ARG A 97 13.05 0.72 -11.79
N GLY A 98 13.94 0.27 -10.87
CA GLY A 98 14.94 1.12 -10.25
C GLY A 98 14.27 2.24 -9.49
N GLU A 99 14.74 3.46 -9.63
CA GLU A 99 14.17 4.68 -9.03
C GLU A 99 12.67 4.87 -9.23
N GLY A 100 12.08 4.19 -10.19
CA GLY A 100 10.63 4.20 -10.40
C GLY A 100 9.87 3.20 -9.55
N MET A 101 10.56 2.38 -8.73
CA MET A 101 10.01 1.40 -7.76
C MET A 101 8.86 0.54 -8.29
N GLY A 102 8.72 0.41 -9.63
CA GLY A 102 7.66 -0.35 -10.29
C GLY A 102 6.31 0.37 -10.38
N PHE A 103 6.18 1.62 -9.95
CA PHE A 103 4.96 2.40 -10.13
C PHE A 103 5.12 3.57 -11.12
N ALA A 104 6.33 4.07 -11.33
CA ALA A 104 6.56 5.17 -12.26
C ALA A 104 6.07 4.83 -13.68
N GLY A 105 5.40 5.80 -14.30
CA GLY A 105 4.81 5.68 -15.64
C GLY A 105 3.41 5.04 -15.69
N LEU A 106 2.82 4.62 -14.56
CA LEU A 106 1.44 4.13 -14.51
C LEU A 106 0.44 5.29 -14.50
N VAL A 107 -0.42 5.37 -15.49
CA VAL A 107 -1.43 6.44 -15.66
C VAL A 107 -2.78 5.81 -16.02
N PRO A 108 -3.89 6.19 -15.31
CA PRO A 108 -3.93 6.95 -14.07
C PRO A 108 -3.49 6.12 -12.87
N SER A 109 -2.86 6.72 -11.88
CA SER A 109 -2.48 6.03 -10.65
C SER A 109 -2.38 6.97 -9.45
N LEU A 110 -2.54 6.38 -8.26
CA LEU A 110 -2.14 6.97 -6.99
C LEU A 110 -1.09 6.05 -6.39
N GLY A 111 0.09 6.59 -6.08
CA GLY A 111 1.19 5.87 -5.45
C GLY A 111 1.52 6.47 -4.09
N ILE A 112 1.86 5.62 -3.14
CA ILE A 112 2.47 6.00 -1.86
C ILE A 112 3.82 5.31 -1.85
N GLU A 113 4.89 6.07 -1.99
CA GLU A 113 6.25 5.54 -1.99
C GLU A 113 6.89 5.63 -0.61
N PHE A 114 7.70 4.65 -0.30
CA PHE A 114 8.68 4.65 0.78
C PHE A 114 10.02 4.44 0.09
N ASP A 115 10.76 5.53 -0.10
CA ASP A 115 12.04 5.59 -0.82
C ASP A 115 13.19 5.63 0.19
N THR A 116 14.19 4.79 -0.04
CA THR A 116 15.37 4.65 0.80
C THR A 116 16.67 5.03 0.06
N TYR A 117 16.57 5.52 -1.17
CA TYR A 117 17.72 5.89 -1.96
C TYR A 117 17.58 7.30 -2.55
N GLN A 118 18.58 8.15 -2.33
CA GLN A 118 18.57 9.52 -2.83
C GLN A 118 18.88 9.60 -4.32
N ASN A 119 17.89 9.94 -5.13
CA ASN A 119 18.02 10.31 -6.54
C ASN A 119 17.94 11.83 -6.71
N TYR A 120 19.09 12.52 -6.70
CA TYR A 120 19.14 13.99 -6.75
C TYR A 120 18.35 14.61 -7.89
N HIS A 121 18.28 13.96 -9.05
CA HIS A 121 17.54 14.46 -10.21
C HIS A 121 16.02 14.31 -10.06
N LEU A 122 15.54 13.50 -9.11
CA LEU A 122 14.14 13.38 -8.74
C LEU A 122 13.74 14.33 -7.59
N ALA A 123 14.73 15.07 -7.07
CA ALA A 123 14.59 15.98 -5.93
C ALA A 123 14.33 15.25 -4.60
N ASP A 124 14.92 14.07 -4.44
CA ASP A 124 14.84 13.31 -3.19
C ASP A 124 15.65 13.98 -2.09
N PRO A 125 15.15 13.98 -0.85
CA PRO A 125 15.94 14.34 0.32
C PRO A 125 17.02 13.27 0.59
N PRO A 126 18.02 13.58 1.44
CA PRO A 126 19.01 12.59 1.84
C PRO A 126 18.50 11.51 2.81
N GLU A 127 17.39 11.78 3.48
CA GLU A 127 16.76 10.85 4.42
C GLU A 127 15.77 9.93 3.71
N ASP A 128 15.53 8.74 4.29
CA ASP A 128 14.40 7.92 3.94
C ASP A 128 13.12 8.74 4.02
N HIS A 129 12.25 8.57 3.07
CA HIS A 129 11.07 9.42 2.99
C HIS A 129 9.83 8.69 2.47
N VAL A 130 8.69 9.30 2.73
CA VAL A 130 7.41 8.91 2.17
C VAL A 130 6.84 10.06 1.36
N ALA A 131 6.26 9.75 0.20
CA ALA A 131 5.50 10.73 -0.58
C ALA A 131 4.23 10.11 -1.18
N ILE A 132 3.24 10.96 -1.43
CA ILE A 132 2.04 10.60 -2.20
C ILE A 132 2.20 11.18 -3.60
N MET A 133 2.20 10.29 -4.59
CA MET A 133 2.45 10.59 -5.99
C MET A 133 1.22 10.25 -6.82
N VAL A 134 1.01 10.95 -7.92
CA VAL A 134 -0.09 10.68 -8.85
C VAL A 134 0.43 10.46 -10.26
N ASN A 135 -0.30 9.64 -11.03
CA ASN A 135 -0.03 9.40 -12.45
C ASN A 135 1.39 8.90 -12.73
N GLY A 136 1.94 8.11 -11.81
CA GLY A 136 3.25 7.49 -11.98
C GLY A 136 4.41 8.48 -12.14
N GLN A 137 4.28 9.70 -11.60
CA GLN A 137 5.34 10.69 -11.60
C GLN A 137 6.29 10.41 -10.44
N PRO A 138 7.57 10.09 -10.69
CA PRO A 138 8.53 9.82 -9.62
C PRO A 138 9.21 11.10 -9.11
N HIS A 139 8.98 12.26 -9.74
CA HIS A 139 9.68 13.50 -9.41
C HIS A 139 8.95 14.26 -8.30
N HIS A 140 9.62 14.55 -7.19
CA HIS A 140 9.00 15.14 -6.00
C HIS A 140 8.45 16.56 -6.19
N TYR A 141 8.84 17.31 -7.21
CA TYR A 141 8.14 18.56 -7.55
C TYR A 141 6.68 18.35 -8.00
N ALA A 142 6.32 17.11 -8.32
CA ALA A 142 4.96 16.72 -8.68
C ALA A 142 4.25 15.88 -7.60
N SER A 143 4.87 15.68 -6.43
CA SER A 143 4.21 15.03 -5.30
C SER A 143 3.01 15.84 -4.83
N VAL A 144 1.96 15.16 -4.40
CA VAL A 144 0.77 15.81 -3.83
C VAL A 144 0.86 15.95 -2.31
N ASP A 145 1.74 15.16 -1.68
CA ASP A 145 2.22 15.32 -0.31
C ASP A 145 3.60 14.67 -0.18
N GLY A 146 4.52 15.29 0.50
CA GLY A 146 5.91 14.87 0.66
C GLY A 146 6.86 15.49 -0.38
N PRO A 147 8.16 15.06 -0.39
CA PRO A 147 8.74 13.98 0.43
C PRO A 147 8.83 14.35 1.91
N ASN A 148 8.28 13.51 2.76
CA ASN A 148 8.29 13.69 4.21
C ASN A 148 9.31 12.73 4.84
N PRO A 149 10.32 13.20 5.59
CA PRO A 149 11.32 12.33 6.19
C PRO A 149 10.70 11.31 7.17
N VAL A 150 11.21 10.08 7.10
CA VAL A 150 10.88 9.00 8.04
C VAL A 150 12.15 8.51 8.73
N PRO A 151 12.06 7.75 9.83
CA PRO A 151 13.22 7.07 10.39
C PRO A 151 13.84 6.11 9.37
N ASN A 152 15.12 5.77 9.58
CA ASN A 152 15.78 4.75 8.76
C ASN A 152 14.92 3.46 8.69
N LEU A 153 14.54 3.08 7.48
CA LEU A 153 13.72 1.90 7.18
C LEU A 153 14.57 0.67 6.87
N GLU A 154 15.86 0.87 6.62
CA GLU A 154 16.84 -0.16 6.28
C GLU A 154 17.61 -0.65 7.52
N ASP A 155 16.97 -0.62 8.68
CA ASP A 155 17.52 -1.01 9.98
C ASP A 155 17.36 -2.51 10.31
N GLY A 156 16.73 -3.27 9.41
CA GLY A 156 16.43 -4.69 9.56
C GLY A 156 15.22 -5.00 10.42
N ASN A 157 14.50 -4.00 10.90
CA ASN A 157 13.31 -4.14 11.72
C ASN A 157 12.03 -4.18 10.87
N LYS A 158 10.92 -4.48 11.55
CA LYS A 158 9.57 -4.39 10.96
C LYS A 158 8.97 -3.04 11.31
N HIS A 159 8.63 -2.28 10.29
CA HIS A 159 7.90 -1.02 10.42
C HIS A 159 6.43 -1.23 10.15
N LEU A 160 5.56 -0.80 11.06
CA LEU A 160 4.12 -0.96 10.92
C LEU A 160 3.55 0.20 10.08
N LEU A 161 3.06 -0.14 8.90
CA LEU A 161 2.37 0.78 8.01
C LEU A 161 0.87 0.60 8.12
N TRP A 162 0.15 1.72 8.24
CA TRP A 162 -1.30 1.79 8.17
C TRP A 162 -1.72 2.85 7.17
N ILE A 163 -2.49 2.45 6.16
CA ILE A 163 -3.06 3.31 5.13
C ILE A 163 -4.58 3.26 5.28
N ASN A 164 -5.19 4.43 5.43
CA ASN A 164 -6.63 4.54 5.58
C ASN A 164 -7.22 5.53 4.58
N TRP A 165 -8.34 5.16 3.96
CA TRP A 165 -9.13 6.01 3.09
C TRP A 165 -10.53 6.22 3.64
N ASP A 166 -10.90 7.48 3.78
CA ASP A 166 -12.26 7.91 4.15
C ASP A 166 -12.90 8.66 2.97
N PRO A 167 -13.86 8.05 2.27
CA PRO A 167 -14.49 8.66 1.10
C PRO A 167 -15.44 9.82 1.47
N ILE A 168 -15.94 9.89 2.71
CA ILE A 168 -16.83 10.98 3.17
C ILE A 168 -16.03 12.27 3.29
N TYR A 169 -14.86 12.18 3.95
CA TYR A 169 -13.94 13.32 4.10
C TYR A 169 -12.96 13.44 2.94
N LYS A 170 -12.98 12.50 1.98
CA LYS A 170 -12.04 12.43 0.87
C LYS A 170 -10.59 12.51 1.34
N LYS A 171 -10.30 11.81 2.43
CA LYS A 171 -9.00 11.88 3.10
C LYS A 171 -8.32 10.50 3.08
N LEU A 172 -7.13 10.48 2.48
CA LEU A 172 -6.16 9.39 2.61
C LEU A 172 -5.17 9.77 3.70
N THR A 173 -4.87 8.83 4.62
CA THR A 173 -3.84 9.01 5.65
C THR A 173 -2.89 7.84 5.65
N VAL A 174 -1.61 8.13 5.87
CA VAL A 174 -0.50 7.18 5.91
C VAL A 174 0.22 7.31 7.24
N HIS A 175 0.18 6.25 8.04
CA HIS A 175 0.87 6.19 9.32
C HIS A 175 1.97 5.15 9.27
N LEU A 176 3.14 5.51 9.75
CA LEU A 176 4.28 4.61 9.93
C LEU A 176 4.66 4.63 11.42
N ASP A 177 4.69 3.46 12.04
CA ASP A 177 5.00 3.26 13.46
C ASP A 177 4.17 4.16 14.39
N GLY A 178 2.87 4.26 14.08
CA GLY A 178 1.89 5.02 14.85
C GLY A 178 1.91 6.53 14.66
N LYS A 179 2.74 7.07 13.74
CA LYS A 179 2.79 8.50 13.41
C LYS A 179 2.25 8.74 12.01
N GLU A 180 1.36 9.73 11.84
CA GLU A 180 0.98 10.22 10.50
C GLU A 180 2.23 10.79 9.81
N ARG A 181 2.52 10.29 8.61
CA ARG A 181 3.69 10.67 7.81
C ARG A 181 3.33 11.35 6.51
N ALA A 182 2.18 11.01 5.96
CA ALA A 182 1.65 11.66 4.78
C ALA A 182 0.12 11.65 4.80
N SER A 183 -0.51 12.62 4.15
CA SER A 183 -1.95 12.65 3.99
C SER A 183 -2.37 13.45 2.76
N LEU A 184 -3.48 13.03 2.14
CA LEU A 184 -4.05 13.71 0.99
C LEU A 184 -5.54 13.94 1.23
N ALA A 185 -5.98 15.20 1.18
CA ALA A 185 -7.38 15.59 1.21
C ALA A 185 -7.79 16.02 -0.21
N ALA A 186 -8.29 15.08 -1.01
CA ALA A 186 -8.67 15.30 -2.40
C ALA A 186 -9.72 14.28 -2.86
N ASP A 187 -10.52 14.67 -3.85
CA ASP A 187 -11.43 13.75 -4.55
C ASP A 187 -10.63 12.87 -5.53
N ILE A 188 -9.93 11.86 -5.00
CA ILE A 188 -9.05 11.00 -5.81
C ILE A 188 -9.82 10.26 -6.91
N VAL A 189 -11.10 9.94 -6.70
CA VAL A 189 -11.94 9.32 -7.73
C VAL A 189 -12.07 10.26 -8.92
N LYS A 190 -12.39 11.53 -8.66
CA LYS A 190 -12.58 12.53 -9.71
C LYS A 190 -11.25 13.01 -10.30
N GLU A 191 -10.28 13.34 -9.43
CA GLU A 191 -9.07 14.07 -9.82
C GLU A 191 -7.98 13.18 -10.38
N VAL A 192 -7.93 11.91 -9.92
CA VAL A 192 -6.93 10.93 -10.38
C VAL A 192 -7.54 9.91 -11.33
N PHE A 193 -8.72 9.36 -10.99
CA PHE A 193 -9.32 8.23 -11.73
C PHE A 193 -10.47 8.62 -12.65
N GLU A 194 -10.61 9.91 -13.01
CA GLU A 194 -11.58 10.40 -13.99
C GLU A 194 -13.05 10.01 -13.67
N GLY A 195 -13.39 9.95 -12.40
CA GLY A 195 -14.72 9.54 -11.92
C GLY A 195 -14.96 8.03 -11.89
N LYS A 196 -13.93 7.20 -12.12
CA LYS A 196 -14.01 5.73 -12.06
C LYS A 196 -13.51 5.23 -10.71
N PRO A 197 -14.39 4.84 -9.77
CA PRO A 197 -13.95 4.49 -8.42
C PRO A 197 -13.33 3.09 -8.29
N THR A 198 -13.47 2.24 -9.31
CA THR A 198 -13.00 0.85 -9.25
C THR A 198 -11.53 0.76 -9.65
N VAL A 199 -10.69 0.32 -8.72
CA VAL A 199 -9.25 0.15 -8.92
C VAL A 199 -8.76 -1.15 -8.28
N TYR A 200 -7.59 -1.61 -8.68
CA TYR A 200 -6.79 -2.58 -7.94
C TYR A 200 -5.78 -1.84 -7.09
N TRP A 201 -5.40 -2.43 -5.97
CA TRP A 201 -4.24 -1.99 -5.22
C TRP A 201 -3.17 -3.07 -5.22
N GLY A 202 -1.94 -2.66 -5.13
CA GLY A 202 -0.81 -3.57 -5.09
C GLY A 202 0.40 -2.91 -4.46
N VAL A 203 1.44 -3.70 -4.29
CA VAL A 203 2.72 -3.25 -3.79
C VAL A 203 3.79 -3.60 -4.80
N THR A 204 4.63 -2.64 -5.12
CA THR A 204 5.73 -2.78 -6.06
C THR A 204 7.03 -2.41 -5.41
N ALA A 205 8.13 -2.99 -5.86
CA ALA A 205 9.47 -2.67 -5.39
C ALA A 205 10.49 -2.90 -6.50
N ALA A 206 11.60 -2.20 -6.40
CA ALA A 206 12.72 -2.43 -7.31
C ALA A 206 14.05 -2.21 -6.61
N THR A 207 15.12 -2.65 -7.24
CA THR A 207 16.51 -2.38 -6.89
C THR A 207 17.28 -1.92 -8.13
N GLY A 208 18.28 -1.06 -7.92
CA GLY A 208 19.21 -0.61 -8.96
C GLY A 208 20.57 -1.30 -8.85
N ARG A 209 21.63 -0.48 -8.83
CA ARG A 209 23.01 -0.94 -8.51
C ARG A 209 23.20 -1.16 -7.01
N LYS A 210 22.46 -0.42 -6.21
CA LYS A 210 22.34 -0.60 -4.77
C LYS A 210 21.18 -1.56 -4.51
N THR A 211 21.19 -2.28 -3.41
CA THR A 211 20.25 -3.39 -3.19
C THR A 211 19.87 -3.57 -1.72
N ASN A 212 18.65 -3.96 -1.54
CA ASN A 212 18.15 -4.55 -0.29
C ASN A 212 17.08 -5.59 -0.62
N PHE A 213 16.84 -6.53 0.27
CA PHE A 213 15.61 -7.30 0.18
C PHE A 213 14.46 -6.43 0.67
N GLN A 214 13.29 -6.56 0.04
CA GLN A 214 12.13 -5.73 0.34
C GLN A 214 10.92 -6.63 0.52
N ASP A 215 10.41 -6.65 1.76
CA ASP A 215 9.34 -7.55 2.18
C ASP A 215 8.14 -6.75 2.69
N ILE A 216 6.95 -7.31 2.45
CA ILE A 216 5.73 -6.89 3.12
C ILE A 216 5.14 -8.08 3.88
N CYS A 217 4.57 -7.82 5.07
CA CYS A 217 3.79 -8.83 5.80
C CYS A 217 2.40 -8.28 6.08
N ILE A 218 1.38 -8.97 5.58
CA ILE A 218 -0.02 -8.59 5.73
C ILE A 218 -0.44 -8.73 7.19
N LYS A 219 -1.07 -7.71 7.74
CA LYS A 219 -1.64 -7.71 9.10
C LYS A 219 -3.15 -7.61 9.08
N LYS A 220 -3.69 -6.68 8.30
CA LYS A 220 -5.12 -6.47 8.21
C LYS A 220 -5.46 -5.78 6.90
N LEU A 221 -6.44 -6.29 6.19
CA LEU A 221 -7.03 -5.66 5.02
C LEU A 221 -8.54 -5.55 5.25
N VAL A 222 -9.08 -4.35 5.17
CA VAL A 222 -10.52 -4.11 5.27
C VAL A 222 -10.94 -3.28 4.07
N PHE A 223 -11.81 -3.84 3.25
CA PHE A 223 -12.42 -3.16 2.13
C PHE A 223 -13.91 -3.25 2.31
N ALA A 224 -14.58 -2.11 2.51
CA ALA A 224 -16.03 -2.10 2.57
C ALA A 224 -16.62 -2.36 1.19
N GLU A 225 -17.62 -3.22 1.13
CA GLU A 225 -18.38 -3.48 -0.09
C GLU A 225 -19.57 -2.51 -0.15
N ALA A 226 -19.89 -2.03 -1.35
CA ALA A 226 -21.13 -1.30 -1.56
C ALA A 226 -22.30 -2.23 -1.21
N ALA A 227 -23.24 -1.74 -0.39
CA ALA A 227 -24.46 -2.50 -0.08
C ALA A 227 -25.09 -2.95 -1.40
N GLY A 228 -25.13 -4.26 -1.63
CA GLY A 228 -25.55 -4.84 -2.91
C GLY A 228 -26.91 -4.33 -3.33
N GLY A 229 -26.94 -3.55 -4.40
CA GLY A 229 -28.16 -3.29 -5.14
C GLY A 229 -28.64 -4.64 -5.71
N ARG A 230 -29.73 -5.15 -5.17
CA ARG A 230 -30.50 -6.25 -5.75
C ARG A 230 -31.27 -5.75 -6.96
#